data_9a540519084eeff13f0189bb397a5e52
#
_entry.id   9a540519084eeff13f0189bb397a5e52
#
_cell.length_a   1.000
_cell.length_b   1.000
_cell.length_c   1.000
_cell.angle_alpha   90.00
_cell.angle_beta   90.00
_cell.angle_gamma   90.00
#
_symmetry.space_group_name_H-M   'P 1'
#
loop_
_entity.id
_entity.type
_entity.pdbx_description
1 polymer ?
#
loop_
_entity_poly.entity_id
_entity_poly.type
_entity_poly.pdbx_seq_one_letter_code
_entity_poly.pdbx_strand_id
1 'polypeptide(L)'
;MTLSNPMIQKQISRLFVISFLIVFLSSCSSLSSMKFWGNGDLDIDEPRPLQVISNTKNIQTNWNLSFSGENYLGNFIPAFSADNIFFADSNGQIKSFSSSQGKVNWEKKVNSLSSGISSGFGMLVVADIDGNIISLNQEDGSILWSVNVKGEVLAPSAISSKFVITKTSSGELIALDRNNGEIVWSYRSKLPTLTIRGSSSPVIDDDKVYVSFDNGRLTVFELDSGFPVWDGAISYVSGASELENLIDSDSNPIVEGGLVYTTNYQGNINIFDIAQKRSVWQAEASSFYSPLLIKGLIVLVESASNIKSYSTKTLQESWASDEFLNRQLSNPIASDGSIIIGDFEGYIHIIDPLNGKPIGRKKISKKPIKMIISRSKNFYVVDESFNLFSLSI
;
A
#
# COMPACT_ATOMS: atom_id res chain seq x y z
N MET A 1 80.97 -27.33 13.61
CA MET A 1 80.77 -25.98 14.18
C MET A 1 79.54 -25.39 13.63
N THR A 2 78.41 -25.54 14.35
CA THR A 2 77.07 -24.98 13.96
C THR A 2 76.77 -23.84 14.91
N LEU A 3 76.92 -22.62 14.44
CA LEU A 3 76.50 -21.41 15.15
C LEU A 3 75.02 -21.18 14.89
N SER A 4 74.19 -21.64 15.80
CA SER A 4 72.75 -21.26 15.81
C SER A 4 72.59 -19.96 16.61
N ASN A 5 72.41 -18.85 15.91
CA ASN A 5 72.10 -17.58 16.52
C ASN A 5 70.64 -17.41 16.76
N PRO A 6 70.13 -17.48 18.00
CA PRO A 6 68.69 -17.46 18.29
C PRO A 6 67.95 -16.14 17.91
N MET A 7 68.73 -15.04 17.68
CA MET A 7 68.21 -13.75 17.27
C MET A 7 67.79 -13.76 15.80
N ILE A 8 68.50 -14.50 14.94
CA ILE A 8 68.14 -14.58 13.49
C ILE A 8 66.88 -15.42 13.27
N GLN A 9 66.70 -16.49 14.04
CA GLN A 9 65.46 -17.30 13.95
C GLN A 9 64.24 -16.55 14.41
N LYS A 10 64.36 -15.64 15.40
CA LYS A 10 63.20 -14.81 15.86
C LYS A 10 62.85 -13.69 14.90
N GLN A 11 63.78 -13.18 14.11
CA GLN A 11 63.52 -12.19 13.06
C GLN A 11 62.90 -12.83 11.83
N ILE A 12 63.34 -14.03 11.42
CA ILE A 12 62.75 -14.74 10.27
C ILE A 12 61.30 -15.15 10.58
N SER A 13 61.02 -15.63 11.81
CA SER A 13 59.67 -15.98 12.24
C SER A 13 58.71 -14.77 12.27
N ARG A 14 59.20 -13.59 12.67
CA ARG A 14 58.40 -12.34 12.63
C ARG A 14 58.15 -11.83 11.22
N LEU A 15 59.09 -11.95 10.30
CA LEU A 15 58.94 -11.61 8.90
C LEU A 15 57.93 -12.55 8.18
N PHE A 16 57.93 -13.85 8.52
CA PHE A 16 56.96 -14.82 7.98
C PHE A 16 55.54 -14.55 8.49
N VAL A 17 55.35 -14.18 9.76
CA VAL A 17 54.05 -13.86 10.33
C VAL A 17 53.51 -12.54 9.76
N ILE A 18 54.34 -11.53 9.55
CA ILE A 18 53.95 -10.25 8.95
C ILE A 18 53.62 -10.43 7.45
N SER A 19 54.39 -11.25 6.72
CA SER A 19 54.09 -11.55 5.31
C SER A 19 52.78 -12.34 5.14
N PHE A 20 52.45 -13.25 6.09
CA PHE A 20 51.22 -14.01 6.09
C PHE A 20 49.99 -13.15 6.47
N LEU A 21 50.18 -12.13 7.33
CA LEU A 21 49.10 -11.19 7.71
C LEU A 21 48.79 -10.19 6.59
N ILE A 22 49.76 -9.81 5.77
CA ILE A 22 49.58 -8.88 4.64
C ILE A 22 48.84 -9.54 3.48
N VAL A 23 48.98 -10.86 3.30
CA VAL A 23 48.25 -11.63 2.27
C VAL A 23 46.77 -11.80 2.62
N PHE A 24 46.38 -11.75 3.90
CA PHE A 24 44.98 -11.81 4.34
C PHE A 24 44.23 -10.47 4.29
N LEU A 25 44.93 -9.33 4.20
CA LEU A 25 44.31 -8.01 4.14
C LEU A 25 44.06 -7.48 2.72
N SER A 26 44.57 -8.17 1.69
CA SER A 26 44.35 -7.79 0.28
C SER A 26 43.26 -8.62 -0.44
N SER A 27 42.52 -9.48 0.29
CA SER A 27 41.54 -10.42 -0.29
C SER A 27 40.07 -9.99 -0.16
N CYS A 28 39.80 -8.73 0.17
CA CYS A 28 38.41 -8.26 0.36
C CYS A 28 37.86 -7.38 -0.77
N SER A 29 38.43 -7.39 -1.98
CA SER A 29 37.89 -6.57 -3.04
C SER A 29 37.76 -7.20 -4.45
N SER A 30 37.91 -8.53 -4.56
CA SER A 30 37.80 -9.16 -5.90
C SER A 30 37.12 -10.54 -5.92
N LEU A 31 36.19 -10.83 -5.00
CA LEU A 31 35.40 -12.06 -5.05
C LEU A 31 34.01 -11.88 -5.69
N SER A 32 33.71 -10.70 -6.26
CA SER A 32 32.43 -10.46 -6.94
C SER A 32 32.39 -10.84 -8.42
N SER A 33 33.43 -11.47 -8.99
CA SER A 33 33.46 -11.81 -10.40
C SER A 33 33.87 -13.24 -10.76
N MET A 34 33.85 -14.17 -9.81
CA MET A 34 33.93 -15.59 -10.15
C MET A 34 32.50 -16.15 -10.32
N LYS A 35 31.91 -15.94 -11.49
CA LYS A 35 30.80 -16.76 -11.98
C LYS A 35 31.38 -18.14 -12.30
N PHE A 36 31.28 -19.07 -11.35
CA PHE A 36 31.38 -20.47 -11.65
C PHE A 36 30.17 -20.85 -12.51
N TRP A 37 30.39 -21.53 -13.61
CA TRP A 37 29.38 -22.12 -14.46
C TRP A 37 28.46 -23.03 -13.62
N GLY A 38 27.31 -22.51 -13.24
CA GLY A 38 26.15 -23.21 -12.74
C GLY A 38 24.95 -22.64 -13.48
N ASN A 39 24.06 -23.48 -13.97
CA ASN A 39 22.77 -23.11 -14.54
C ASN A 39 22.16 -22.02 -13.70
N GLY A 40 21.75 -20.91 -14.37
CA GLY A 40 21.26 -19.71 -13.68
C GLY A 40 20.02 -19.98 -12.85
N ASP A 41 20.23 -20.36 -11.60
CA ASP A 41 19.26 -20.11 -10.56
C ASP A 41 19.22 -18.58 -10.43
N LEU A 42 18.12 -17.98 -10.85
CA LEU A 42 17.80 -16.59 -10.59
C LEU A 42 17.95 -16.40 -9.08
N ASP A 43 18.72 -15.40 -8.66
CA ASP A 43 18.77 -15.01 -7.26
C ASP A 43 17.31 -14.82 -6.81
N ILE A 44 16.91 -15.51 -5.75
CA ILE A 44 15.50 -15.60 -5.33
C ILE A 44 14.89 -14.21 -5.12
N ASP A 45 15.74 -13.21 -4.85
CA ASP A 45 15.34 -11.82 -4.57
C ASP A 45 15.49 -10.86 -5.78
N GLU A 46 16.03 -11.31 -6.92
CA GLU A 46 16.16 -10.43 -8.10
C GLU A 46 14.79 -10.21 -8.79
N PRO A 47 14.47 -8.96 -9.16
CA PRO A 47 13.27 -8.67 -9.94
C PRO A 47 13.29 -9.38 -11.29
N ARG A 48 12.22 -10.06 -11.64
CA ARG A 48 12.10 -10.71 -12.95
C ARG A 48 12.23 -9.70 -14.09
N PRO A 49 13.08 -9.96 -15.10
CA PRO A 49 13.23 -9.07 -16.25
C PRO A 49 11.92 -8.97 -17.04
N LEU A 50 11.56 -7.74 -17.44
CA LEU A 50 10.36 -7.51 -18.23
C LEU A 50 10.51 -8.10 -19.63
N GLN A 51 9.57 -8.97 -20.01
CA GLN A 51 9.50 -9.52 -21.36
C GLN A 51 9.13 -8.44 -22.36
N VAL A 52 9.64 -8.57 -23.60
CA VAL A 52 9.23 -7.70 -24.71
C VAL A 52 7.78 -8.04 -25.07
N ILE A 53 6.93 -7.04 -25.14
CA ILE A 53 5.52 -7.19 -25.53
C ILE A 53 5.18 -6.26 -26.69
N SER A 54 4.20 -6.68 -27.50
CA SER A 54 3.55 -5.78 -28.46
C SER A 54 2.35 -5.14 -27.79
N ASN A 55 2.37 -3.82 -27.61
CA ASN A 55 1.25 -3.11 -27.01
C ASN A 55 0.02 -3.17 -27.91
N THR A 56 -1.05 -3.81 -27.46
CA THR A 56 -2.37 -3.77 -28.09
C THR A 56 -3.24 -2.66 -27.51
N LYS A 57 -2.91 -2.19 -26.31
CA LYS A 57 -3.46 -1.00 -25.64
C LYS A 57 -2.34 -0.04 -25.27
N ASN A 58 -2.59 1.27 -25.41
CA ASN A 58 -1.60 2.29 -25.17
C ASN A 58 -2.05 3.25 -24.06
N ILE A 59 -1.11 3.63 -23.20
CA ILE A 59 -1.33 4.59 -22.12
C ILE A 59 -1.02 5.99 -22.62
N GLN A 60 -1.96 6.91 -22.47
CA GLN A 60 -1.80 8.33 -22.71
C GLN A 60 -1.59 9.08 -21.40
N THR A 61 -0.67 10.05 -21.39
CA THR A 61 -0.48 10.96 -20.26
C THR A 61 -1.26 12.24 -20.55
N ASN A 62 -2.27 12.52 -19.76
CA ASN A 62 -3.11 13.70 -19.90
C ASN A 62 -2.42 14.94 -19.32
N TRP A 63 -1.94 14.81 -18.09
CA TRP A 63 -1.16 15.83 -17.37
C TRP A 63 -0.42 15.21 -16.18
N ASN A 64 0.51 15.96 -15.61
CA ASN A 64 1.19 15.58 -14.37
C ASN A 64 1.45 16.82 -13.50
N LEU A 65 1.54 16.60 -12.18
CA LEU A 65 1.86 17.58 -11.16
C LEU A 65 2.90 17.00 -10.21
N SER A 66 3.85 17.83 -9.81
CA SER A 66 4.86 17.47 -8.81
C SER A 66 4.56 18.11 -7.48
N PHE A 67 4.84 17.37 -6.43
CA PHE A 67 4.77 17.80 -5.03
C PHE A 67 6.14 17.61 -4.40
N SER A 68 6.32 18.09 -3.17
CA SER A 68 7.62 18.09 -2.48
C SER A 68 7.68 17.13 -1.29
N GLY A 69 6.73 16.19 -1.18
CA GLY A 69 6.67 15.25 -0.07
C GLY A 69 7.91 14.37 0.03
N GLU A 70 8.28 14.05 1.25
CA GLU A 70 9.33 13.11 1.60
C GLU A 70 8.79 12.14 2.66
N ASN A 71 9.40 10.95 2.79
CA ASN A 71 9.01 9.94 3.79
C ASN A 71 7.56 9.43 3.66
N TYR A 72 7.42 8.40 2.87
CA TYR A 72 6.15 7.75 2.59
C TYR A 72 5.78 6.75 3.69
N LEU A 73 5.23 7.21 4.83
CA LEU A 73 4.81 6.33 5.91
C LEU A 73 3.31 6.01 5.87
N GLY A 74 2.48 6.93 5.37
CA GLY A 74 1.04 6.77 5.31
C GLY A 74 0.52 6.52 3.90
N ASN A 75 -0.77 6.31 3.81
CA ASN A 75 -1.46 6.07 2.54
C ASN A 75 -1.89 7.39 1.89
N PHE A 76 -1.07 7.90 0.94
CA PHE A 76 -1.30 9.17 0.24
C PHE A 76 -1.93 8.94 -1.13
N ILE A 77 -3.25 8.96 -1.18
CA ILE A 77 -4.04 8.84 -2.41
C ILE A 77 -4.77 10.15 -2.73
N PRO A 78 -5.02 10.47 -4.00
CA PRO A 78 -5.87 11.60 -4.36
C PRO A 78 -7.34 11.34 -4.00
N ALA A 79 -8.04 12.40 -3.59
CA ALA A 79 -9.49 12.39 -3.38
C ALA A 79 -10.21 13.17 -4.46
N PHE A 80 -11.50 12.91 -4.64
CA PHE A 80 -12.27 13.43 -5.78
C PHE A 80 -13.62 13.99 -5.32
N SER A 81 -14.03 15.11 -5.91
CA SER A 81 -15.37 15.66 -5.79
C SER A 81 -15.76 16.35 -7.08
N ALA A 82 -16.82 15.86 -7.73
CA ALA A 82 -17.23 16.32 -9.07
C ALA A 82 -16.03 16.36 -10.04
N ASP A 83 -15.72 17.55 -10.58
CA ASP A 83 -14.61 17.78 -11.51
C ASP A 83 -13.29 18.16 -10.84
N ASN A 84 -13.24 18.17 -9.51
CA ASN A 84 -12.06 18.53 -8.73
C ASN A 84 -11.35 17.29 -8.20
N ILE A 85 -10.03 17.38 -8.19
CA ILE A 85 -9.14 16.44 -7.53
C ILE A 85 -8.41 17.19 -6.41
N PHE A 86 -8.25 16.49 -5.30
CA PHE A 86 -7.50 16.97 -4.16
C PHE A 86 -6.35 16.02 -3.89
N PHE A 87 -5.17 16.55 -3.70
CA PHE A 87 -4.01 15.75 -3.31
C PHE A 87 -3.19 16.49 -2.27
N ALA A 88 -2.65 15.74 -1.34
CA ALA A 88 -1.81 16.24 -0.26
C ALA A 88 -0.51 15.44 -0.22
N ASP A 89 0.62 16.11 0.02
CA ASP A 89 1.90 15.46 0.27
C ASP A 89 2.22 15.38 1.76
N SER A 90 3.22 14.59 2.12
CA SER A 90 3.66 14.41 3.50
C SER A 90 4.21 15.70 4.15
N ASN A 91 4.67 16.66 3.36
CA ASN A 91 5.09 17.97 3.86
C ASN A 91 3.90 18.88 4.22
N GLY A 92 2.65 18.45 3.93
CA GLY A 92 1.44 19.23 4.24
C GLY A 92 1.05 20.23 3.17
N GLN A 93 1.54 20.09 1.94
CA GLN A 93 1.04 20.87 0.81
C GLN A 93 -0.21 20.19 0.26
N ILE A 94 -1.33 20.88 0.32
CA ILE A 94 -2.63 20.44 -0.17
C ILE A 94 -2.99 21.29 -1.39
N LYS A 95 -3.43 20.65 -2.48
CA LYS A 95 -3.90 21.34 -3.67
C LYS A 95 -5.23 20.79 -4.15
N SER A 96 -6.09 21.68 -4.62
CA SER A 96 -7.24 21.38 -5.46
C SER A 96 -6.92 21.73 -6.90
N PHE A 97 -7.29 20.88 -7.82
CA PHE A 97 -7.07 21.10 -9.25
C PHE A 97 -8.16 20.43 -10.10
N SER A 98 -8.32 20.94 -11.32
CA SER A 98 -9.32 20.40 -12.24
C SER A 98 -8.89 19.02 -12.76
N SER A 99 -9.82 18.07 -12.81
CA SER A 99 -9.56 16.71 -13.27
C SER A 99 -9.19 16.65 -14.76
N SER A 100 -9.70 17.58 -15.56
CA SER A 100 -9.49 17.59 -17.03
C SER A 100 -8.12 18.11 -17.45
N GLN A 101 -7.57 19.12 -16.75
CA GLN A 101 -6.37 19.82 -17.17
C GLN A 101 -5.26 19.84 -16.13
N GLY A 102 -5.52 19.39 -14.89
CA GLY A 102 -4.57 19.53 -13.79
C GLY A 102 -4.30 20.98 -13.37
N LYS A 103 -5.17 21.94 -13.79
CA LYS A 103 -5.03 23.34 -13.41
C LYS A 103 -5.36 23.51 -11.92
N VAL A 104 -4.43 24.08 -11.17
CA VAL A 104 -4.61 24.36 -9.73
C VAL A 104 -5.69 25.41 -9.54
N ASN A 105 -6.69 25.10 -8.70
CA ASN A 105 -7.76 25.99 -8.28
C ASN A 105 -7.33 26.77 -7.03
N TRP A 106 -6.82 26.05 -6.04
CA TRP A 106 -6.26 26.63 -4.81
C TRP A 106 -5.18 25.70 -4.23
N GLU A 107 -4.34 26.26 -3.36
CA GLU A 107 -3.37 25.52 -2.58
C GLU A 107 -3.34 25.99 -1.13
N LYS A 108 -3.06 25.07 -0.23
CA LYS A 108 -2.97 25.31 1.21
C LYS A 108 -1.77 24.58 1.79
N LYS A 109 -1.11 25.19 2.75
CA LYS A 109 -0.06 24.57 3.56
C LYS A 109 -0.57 24.38 4.98
N VAL A 110 -0.42 23.17 5.49
CA VAL A 110 -0.65 22.78 6.89
C VAL A 110 0.64 22.17 7.46
N ASN A 111 0.60 21.64 8.69
CA ASN A 111 1.70 20.85 9.24
C ASN A 111 1.97 19.61 8.38
N SER A 112 3.13 18.97 8.59
CA SER A 112 3.45 17.71 7.94
C SER A 112 2.37 16.66 8.21
N LEU A 113 1.97 15.93 7.15
CA LEU A 113 0.88 14.97 7.21
C LEU A 113 1.39 13.55 7.43
N SER A 114 0.64 12.78 8.16
CA SER A 114 0.84 11.34 8.38
C SER A 114 -0.05 10.48 7.48
N SER A 115 -1.13 11.04 6.90
CA SER A 115 -2.02 10.33 5.98
C SER A 115 -2.41 11.18 4.78
N GLY A 116 -2.91 10.52 3.72
CA GLY A 116 -3.51 11.17 2.57
C GLY A 116 -4.83 11.85 2.88
N ILE A 117 -5.41 12.44 1.85
CA ILE A 117 -6.62 13.26 1.92
C ILE A 117 -7.87 12.43 1.59
N SER A 118 -8.95 12.67 2.30
CA SER A 118 -10.29 12.21 1.91
C SER A 118 -11.23 13.38 1.60
N SER A 119 -12.27 13.11 0.83
CA SER A 119 -13.21 14.11 0.32
C SER A 119 -14.65 13.60 0.43
N GLY A 120 -15.54 14.43 0.94
CA GLY A 120 -16.97 14.13 1.04
C GLY A 120 -17.76 15.26 1.65
N PHE A 121 -19.03 15.40 1.25
CA PHE A 121 -19.98 16.35 1.83
C PHE A 121 -19.48 17.79 1.93
N GLY A 122 -18.76 18.28 0.91
CA GLY A 122 -18.24 19.65 0.86
C GLY A 122 -16.96 19.88 1.68
N MET A 123 -16.39 18.84 2.29
CA MET A 123 -15.19 18.93 3.10
C MET A 123 -14.08 18.01 2.63
N LEU A 124 -12.86 18.34 3.05
CA LEU A 124 -11.66 17.52 2.97
C LEU A 124 -11.21 17.19 4.38
N VAL A 125 -10.61 16.03 4.56
CA VAL A 125 -10.04 15.62 5.84
C VAL A 125 -8.62 15.08 5.62
N VAL A 126 -7.68 15.56 6.44
CA VAL A 126 -6.29 15.07 6.51
C VAL A 126 -5.89 14.84 7.96
N ALA A 127 -4.86 14.04 8.19
CA ALA A 127 -4.24 13.89 9.52
C ALA A 127 -2.78 14.34 9.48
N ASP A 128 -2.36 15.08 10.51
CA ASP A 128 -0.96 15.49 10.66
C ASP A 128 -0.16 14.53 11.56
N ILE A 129 1.16 14.71 11.58
CA ILE A 129 2.08 13.87 12.36
C ILE A 129 1.90 14.01 13.88
N ASP A 130 1.24 15.07 14.35
CA ASP A 130 0.97 15.33 15.76
C ASP A 130 -0.38 14.69 16.21
N GLY A 131 -1.07 13.98 15.31
CA GLY A 131 -2.36 13.34 15.55
C GLY A 131 -3.55 14.30 15.50
N ASN A 132 -3.42 15.44 14.82
CA ASN A 132 -4.55 16.32 14.56
C ASN A 132 -5.28 15.85 13.30
N ILE A 133 -6.59 15.66 13.39
CA ILE A 133 -7.50 15.55 12.26
C ILE A 133 -7.93 16.96 11.89
N ILE A 134 -7.65 17.36 10.65
CA ILE A 134 -7.91 18.69 10.13
C ILE A 134 -8.95 18.57 9.03
N SER A 135 -10.06 19.28 9.20
CA SER A 135 -11.10 19.42 8.19
C SER A 135 -10.96 20.76 7.46
N LEU A 136 -11.07 20.71 6.13
CA LEU A 136 -10.98 21.90 5.28
C LEU A 136 -12.21 21.96 4.35
N ASN A 137 -12.57 23.17 3.95
CA ASN A 137 -13.57 23.40 2.93
C ASN A 137 -13.03 23.00 1.54
N GLN A 138 -13.82 22.28 0.75
CA GLN A 138 -13.43 21.85 -0.60
C GLN A 138 -13.23 23.01 -1.59
N GLU A 139 -13.94 24.12 -1.41
CA GLU A 139 -13.98 25.21 -2.38
C GLU A 139 -12.72 26.11 -2.30
N ASP A 140 -12.23 26.37 -1.08
CA ASP A 140 -11.17 27.36 -0.86
C ASP A 140 -10.00 26.88 0.03
N GLY A 141 -10.10 25.66 0.60
CA GLY A 141 -9.09 25.10 1.50
C GLY A 141 -9.04 25.77 2.87
N SER A 142 -10.04 26.56 3.26
CA SER A 142 -10.13 27.12 4.61
C SER A 142 -10.36 26.01 5.65
N ILE A 143 -9.71 26.12 6.82
CA ILE A 143 -9.88 25.15 7.90
C ILE A 143 -11.26 25.35 8.53
N LEU A 144 -12.04 24.27 8.57
CA LEU A 144 -13.35 24.26 9.24
C LEU A 144 -13.22 23.95 10.73
N TRP A 145 -12.46 22.92 11.08
CA TRP A 145 -12.14 22.53 12.43
C TRP A 145 -10.86 21.68 12.47
N SER A 146 -10.28 21.55 13.66
CA SER A 146 -9.15 20.66 13.92
C SER A 146 -9.26 20.09 15.32
N VAL A 147 -9.01 18.78 15.47
CA VAL A 147 -9.09 18.06 16.75
C VAL A 147 -7.93 17.08 16.87
N ASN A 148 -7.31 16.99 18.04
CA ASN A 148 -6.26 16.03 18.31
C ASN A 148 -6.86 14.71 18.84
N VAL A 149 -6.63 13.60 18.13
CA VAL A 149 -7.11 12.26 18.49
C VAL A 149 -6.12 11.48 19.35
N LYS A 150 -4.99 12.08 19.75
CA LYS A 150 -3.95 11.50 20.62
C LYS A 150 -3.39 10.19 20.08
N GLY A 151 -3.32 10.05 18.77
CA GLY A 151 -2.82 8.87 18.08
C GLY A 151 -2.40 9.18 16.66
N GLU A 152 -1.42 8.44 16.14
CA GLU A 152 -0.98 8.56 14.76
C GLU A 152 -2.04 7.96 13.82
N VAL A 153 -2.37 8.67 12.74
CA VAL A 153 -3.34 8.23 11.72
C VAL A 153 -2.62 8.10 10.39
N LEU A 154 -2.52 6.88 9.87
CA LEU A 154 -1.75 6.56 8.65
C LEU A 154 -2.61 6.34 7.41
N ALA A 155 -3.93 6.26 7.58
CA ALA A 155 -4.88 6.04 6.50
C ALA A 155 -5.87 7.20 6.38
N PRO A 156 -6.34 7.54 5.17
CA PRO A 156 -7.42 8.51 5.00
C PRO A 156 -8.66 8.14 5.80
N SER A 157 -9.27 9.12 6.44
CA SER A 157 -10.51 8.96 7.19
C SER A 157 -11.70 8.74 6.26
N ALA A 158 -12.70 7.97 6.67
CA ALA A 158 -13.96 7.86 5.94
C ALA A 158 -14.92 8.97 6.37
N ILE A 159 -15.68 9.52 5.40
CA ILE A 159 -16.61 10.65 5.66
C ILE A 159 -18.03 10.21 5.34
N SER A 160 -18.93 10.36 6.30
CA SER A 160 -20.39 10.19 6.12
C SER A 160 -21.13 11.52 6.22
N SER A 161 -22.43 11.48 6.09
CA SER A 161 -23.28 12.66 6.30
C SER A 161 -23.25 13.19 7.74
N LYS A 162 -22.88 12.35 8.72
CA LYS A 162 -22.86 12.69 10.15
C LYS A 162 -21.46 12.75 10.73
N PHE A 163 -20.56 11.83 10.31
CA PHE A 163 -19.30 11.58 10.99
C PHE A 163 -18.10 11.58 10.05
N VAL A 164 -16.95 11.87 10.63
CA VAL A 164 -15.64 11.51 10.11
C VAL A 164 -15.12 10.35 10.96
N ILE A 165 -14.88 9.21 10.32
CA ILE A 165 -14.38 7.99 10.97
C ILE A 165 -12.89 7.85 10.71
N THR A 166 -12.10 7.83 11.75
CA THR A 166 -10.63 7.70 11.66
C THR A 166 -10.11 6.53 12.48
N LYS A 167 -9.06 5.88 12.02
CA LYS A 167 -8.38 4.78 12.72
C LYS A 167 -6.95 5.20 13.04
N THR A 168 -6.54 5.04 14.30
CA THR A 168 -5.16 5.27 14.72
C THR A 168 -4.30 4.02 14.54
N SER A 169 -3.01 4.18 14.41
CA SER A 169 -2.02 3.08 14.36
C SER A 169 -1.99 2.25 15.67
N SER A 170 -2.53 2.78 16.77
CA SER A 170 -2.69 2.04 18.03
C SER A 170 -3.98 1.23 18.13
N GLY A 171 -4.76 1.14 17.04
CA GLY A 171 -5.99 0.34 16.96
C GLY A 171 -7.22 1.02 17.56
N GLU A 172 -7.22 2.33 17.70
CA GLU A 172 -8.42 3.07 18.12
C GLU A 172 -9.19 3.55 16.88
N LEU A 173 -10.48 3.23 16.83
CA LEU A 173 -11.43 3.73 15.86
C LEU A 173 -12.25 4.84 16.53
N ILE A 174 -12.30 6.01 15.88
CA ILE A 174 -12.90 7.21 16.45
C ILE A 174 -13.89 7.80 15.46
N ALA A 175 -15.09 8.12 15.91
CA ALA A 175 -16.06 8.93 15.17
C ALA A 175 -16.06 10.36 15.70
N LEU A 176 -15.82 11.29 14.79
CA LEU A 176 -15.88 12.71 15.03
C LEU A 176 -17.17 13.27 14.42
N ASP A 177 -17.86 14.17 15.11
CA ASP A 177 -18.95 14.94 14.51
C ASP A 177 -18.42 15.71 13.29
N ARG A 178 -19.07 15.54 12.16
CA ARG A 178 -18.60 16.12 10.90
C ARG A 178 -18.54 17.66 10.93
N ASN A 179 -19.39 18.33 11.69
CA ASN A 179 -19.53 19.79 11.66
C ASN A 179 -18.52 20.50 12.55
N ASN A 180 -18.12 19.88 13.68
CA ASN A 180 -17.28 20.54 14.69
C ASN A 180 -16.06 19.75 15.13
N GLY A 181 -15.94 18.47 14.72
CA GLY A 181 -14.81 17.60 15.08
C GLY A 181 -14.87 17.02 16.50
N GLU A 182 -15.99 17.19 17.25
CA GLU A 182 -16.12 16.59 18.58
C GLU A 182 -16.16 15.06 18.49
N ILE A 183 -15.50 14.37 19.44
CA ILE A 183 -15.53 12.92 19.53
C ILE A 183 -16.92 12.48 20.00
N VAL A 184 -17.61 11.70 19.17
CA VAL A 184 -18.94 11.17 19.46
C VAL A 184 -18.86 9.80 20.11
N TRP A 185 -18.04 8.91 19.55
CA TRP A 185 -17.76 7.61 20.11
C TRP A 185 -16.36 7.16 19.72
N SER A 186 -15.80 6.22 20.50
CA SER A 186 -14.55 5.54 20.14
C SER A 186 -14.61 4.07 20.53
N TYR A 187 -13.83 3.26 19.83
CA TYR A 187 -13.63 1.84 20.09
C TYR A 187 -12.15 1.52 20.03
N ARG A 188 -11.63 0.74 20.98
CA ARG A 188 -10.24 0.30 20.98
C ARG A 188 -10.13 -1.20 20.74
N SER A 189 -9.49 -1.55 19.63
CA SER A 189 -9.12 -2.94 19.35
C SER A 189 -7.87 -3.34 20.13
N LYS A 190 -7.82 -4.60 20.57
CA LYS A 190 -6.61 -5.15 21.17
C LYS A 190 -5.67 -5.58 20.05
N LEU A 191 -4.56 -4.88 19.90
CA LEU A 191 -3.52 -5.22 18.93
C LEU A 191 -2.46 -6.17 19.51
N PRO A 192 -1.74 -6.93 18.68
CA PRO A 192 -0.52 -7.63 19.06
C PRO A 192 0.56 -6.67 19.56
N THR A 193 1.54 -7.19 20.29
CA THR A 193 2.69 -6.40 20.78
C THR A 193 3.54 -5.86 19.64
N LEU A 194 3.62 -6.59 18.52
CA LEU A 194 4.35 -6.21 17.32
C LEU A 194 3.38 -6.11 16.13
N THR A 195 3.35 -4.97 15.46
CA THR A 195 2.58 -4.70 14.23
C THR A 195 3.45 -3.95 13.23
N ILE A 196 3.13 -4.04 11.93
CA ILE A 196 3.86 -3.33 10.86
C ILE A 196 3.27 -1.91 10.62
N ARG A 197 2.45 -1.39 11.49
CA ARG A 197 1.74 -0.10 11.36
C ARG A 197 0.79 -0.06 10.16
N GLY A 198 -0.24 -0.90 10.19
CA GLY A 198 -1.24 -1.00 9.14
C GLY A 198 -1.92 0.32 8.78
N SER A 199 -2.07 0.56 7.48
CA SER A 199 -2.61 1.80 6.91
C SER A 199 -3.98 1.62 6.24
N SER A 200 -4.75 0.58 6.59
CA SER A 200 -6.11 0.39 6.04
C SER A 200 -7.07 1.47 6.51
N SER A 201 -7.82 2.05 5.56
CA SER A 201 -8.90 3.01 5.85
C SER A 201 -10.17 2.30 6.32
N PRO A 202 -10.93 2.90 7.26
CA PRO A 202 -12.31 2.50 7.50
C PRO A 202 -13.16 2.64 6.24
N VAL A 203 -14.10 1.73 6.01
CA VAL A 203 -15.04 1.78 4.89
C VAL A 203 -16.45 1.93 5.44
N ILE A 204 -17.18 2.93 4.98
CA ILE A 204 -18.59 3.14 5.34
C ILE A 204 -19.45 2.62 4.18
N ASP A 205 -20.38 1.73 4.51
CA ASP A 205 -21.41 1.25 3.60
C ASP A 205 -22.74 1.28 4.34
N ASP A 206 -23.68 2.07 3.85
CA ASP A 206 -24.95 2.41 4.50
C ASP A 206 -24.75 2.89 5.95
N ASP A 207 -25.31 2.17 6.92
CA ASP A 207 -25.26 2.45 8.35
C ASP A 207 -24.18 1.67 9.10
N LYS A 208 -23.20 1.10 8.38
CA LYS A 208 -22.13 0.28 8.93
C LYS A 208 -20.74 0.84 8.62
N VAL A 209 -19.82 0.55 9.53
CA VAL A 209 -18.38 0.82 9.34
C VAL A 209 -17.62 -0.50 9.38
N TYR A 210 -16.87 -0.78 8.31
CA TYR A 210 -16.05 -1.97 8.17
C TYR A 210 -14.59 -1.59 8.38
N VAL A 211 -13.91 -2.29 9.29
CA VAL A 211 -12.53 -1.97 9.67
C VAL A 211 -11.69 -3.22 9.77
N SER A 212 -10.63 -3.29 9.00
CA SER A 212 -9.56 -4.28 9.21
C SER A 212 -8.57 -3.75 10.24
N PHE A 213 -8.31 -4.56 11.28
CA PHE A 213 -7.33 -4.24 12.32
C PHE A 213 -6.08 -5.12 12.18
N ASP A 214 -4.95 -4.61 12.66
CA ASP A 214 -3.64 -5.27 12.60
C ASP A 214 -3.52 -6.50 13.52
N ASN A 215 -4.61 -6.91 14.15
CA ASN A 215 -4.77 -8.19 14.82
C ASN A 215 -5.34 -9.29 13.90
N GLY A 216 -5.43 -9.04 12.59
CA GLY A 216 -5.95 -9.98 11.60
C GLY A 216 -7.47 -10.14 11.64
N ARG A 217 -8.22 -9.17 12.16
CA ARG A 217 -9.68 -9.23 12.24
C ARG A 217 -10.35 -8.12 11.46
N LEU A 218 -11.45 -8.47 10.81
CA LEU A 218 -12.43 -7.53 10.30
C LEU A 218 -13.50 -7.33 11.38
N THR A 219 -13.75 -6.10 11.79
CA THR A 219 -14.84 -5.74 12.70
C THR A 219 -15.82 -4.81 12.00
N VAL A 220 -17.10 -5.06 12.19
CA VAL A 220 -18.20 -4.26 11.64
C VAL A 220 -18.92 -3.56 12.76
N PHE A 221 -19.12 -2.26 12.63
CA PHE A 221 -19.72 -1.40 13.65
C PHE A 221 -21.00 -0.75 13.12
N GLU A 222 -21.93 -0.45 14.03
CA GLU A 222 -22.99 0.53 13.78
C GLU A 222 -22.37 1.91 13.63
N LEU A 223 -22.67 2.62 12.55
CA LEU A 223 -22.11 3.94 12.27
C LEU A 223 -22.47 4.97 13.37
N ASP A 224 -23.73 4.95 13.84
CA ASP A 224 -24.23 5.97 14.77
C ASP A 224 -23.74 5.77 16.21
N SER A 225 -23.52 4.54 16.63
CA SER A 225 -23.19 4.22 18.03
C SER A 225 -21.76 3.72 18.27
N GLY A 226 -21.09 3.27 17.22
CA GLY A 226 -19.78 2.60 17.33
C GLY A 226 -19.89 1.20 17.98
N PHE A 227 -21.12 0.65 18.11
CA PHE A 227 -21.30 -0.69 18.68
C PHE A 227 -20.84 -1.76 17.69
N PRO A 228 -19.94 -2.69 18.09
CA PRO A 228 -19.50 -3.78 17.23
C PRO A 228 -20.62 -4.81 17.07
N VAL A 229 -21.15 -4.92 15.84
CA VAL A 229 -22.26 -5.86 15.54
C VAL A 229 -21.79 -7.23 15.12
N TRP A 230 -20.55 -7.30 14.63
CA TRP A 230 -19.93 -8.54 14.23
C TRP A 230 -18.42 -8.35 14.05
N ASP A 231 -17.65 -9.42 14.28
CA ASP A 231 -16.25 -9.50 13.94
C ASP A 231 -15.88 -10.89 13.41
N GLY A 232 -14.94 -10.94 12.45
CA GLY A 232 -14.45 -12.17 11.84
C GLY A 232 -12.93 -12.18 11.71
N ALA A 233 -12.32 -13.34 11.92
CA ALA A 233 -10.90 -13.50 11.67
C ALA A 233 -10.63 -13.56 10.16
N ILE A 234 -9.76 -12.68 9.65
CA ILE A 234 -9.23 -12.73 8.29
C ILE A 234 -8.16 -13.81 8.23
N SER A 235 -7.28 -13.84 9.22
CA SER A 235 -6.22 -14.83 9.39
C SER A 235 -6.07 -15.22 10.85
N TYR A 236 -5.50 -16.38 11.09
CA TYR A 236 -5.12 -16.85 12.41
C TYR A 236 -3.60 -16.85 12.52
N VAL A 237 -3.10 -16.34 13.63
CA VAL A 237 -1.69 -16.42 13.99
C VAL A 237 -1.33 -17.88 14.25
N SER A 238 -0.37 -18.43 13.52
CA SER A 238 0.01 -19.84 13.62
C SER A 238 1.53 -20.07 13.69
N GLY A 239 2.34 -19.02 13.70
CA GLY A 239 3.79 -19.10 13.73
C GLY A 239 4.36 -19.37 15.12
N ALA A 240 5.56 -19.97 15.18
CA ALA A 240 6.30 -20.25 16.41
C ALA A 240 7.02 -19.01 16.99
N SER A 241 7.22 -17.96 16.19
CA SER A 241 7.88 -16.71 16.57
C SER A 241 6.97 -15.51 16.40
N GLU A 242 7.28 -14.39 17.11
CA GLU A 242 6.53 -13.13 16.95
C GLU A 242 6.62 -12.57 15.51
N LEU A 243 7.73 -12.81 14.81
CA LEU A 243 7.90 -12.38 13.40
C LEU A 243 7.03 -13.20 12.43
N GLU A 244 6.88 -14.50 12.68
CA GLU A 244 5.97 -15.35 11.88
C GLU A 244 4.50 -15.03 12.16
N ASN A 245 4.22 -14.36 13.27
CA ASN A 245 2.90 -13.95 13.71
C ASN A 245 2.56 -12.49 13.34
N LEU A 246 3.43 -11.82 12.57
CA LEU A 246 3.15 -10.48 12.04
C LEU A 246 2.05 -10.57 10.99
N ILE A 247 0.85 -10.21 11.38
CA ILE A 247 -0.28 -10.00 10.47
C ILE A 247 -0.45 -8.49 10.34
N ASP A 248 -0.47 -8.01 9.10
CA ASP A 248 -0.72 -6.62 8.81
C ASP A 248 -1.92 -6.45 7.91
N SER A 249 -2.77 -5.49 8.24
CA SER A 249 -4.02 -5.20 7.53
C SER A 249 -3.96 -3.83 6.85
N ASP A 250 -3.07 -3.69 5.87
CA ASP A 250 -2.98 -2.50 5.01
C ASP A 250 -4.14 -2.43 3.99
N SER A 251 -4.76 -3.54 3.72
CA SER A 251 -5.84 -3.66 2.75
C SER A 251 -7.15 -3.10 3.30
N ASN A 252 -7.78 -2.20 2.54
CA ASN A 252 -9.13 -1.75 2.84
C ASN A 252 -10.13 -2.88 2.54
N PRO A 253 -11.13 -3.13 3.40
CA PRO A 253 -12.22 -4.05 3.06
C PRO A 253 -12.98 -3.56 1.83
N ILE A 254 -13.31 -4.48 0.90
CA ILE A 254 -14.19 -4.21 -0.24
C ILE A 254 -15.56 -4.75 0.09
N VAL A 255 -16.56 -3.88 0.13
CA VAL A 255 -17.96 -4.24 0.38
C VAL A 255 -18.70 -4.22 -0.94
N GLU A 256 -19.18 -5.37 -1.41
CA GLU A 256 -19.89 -5.49 -2.68
C GLU A 256 -20.87 -6.65 -2.66
N GLY A 257 -22.13 -6.39 -3.05
CA GLY A 257 -23.14 -7.43 -3.22
C GLY A 257 -23.49 -8.22 -1.95
N GLY A 258 -23.39 -7.61 -0.77
CA GLY A 258 -23.63 -8.29 0.51
C GLY A 258 -22.44 -9.12 1.02
N LEU A 259 -21.30 -9.04 0.35
CA LEU A 259 -20.05 -9.70 0.71
C LEU A 259 -18.99 -8.68 1.09
N VAL A 260 -18.07 -9.09 1.96
CA VAL A 260 -16.86 -8.31 2.29
C VAL A 260 -15.64 -9.12 1.92
N TYR A 261 -14.80 -8.55 1.08
CA TYR A 261 -13.54 -9.12 0.64
C TYR A 261 -12.41 -8.45 1.40
N THR A 262 -11.55 -9.23 2.03
CA THR A 262 -10.39 -8.74 2.79
C THR A 262 -9.16 -9.56 2.51
N THR A 263 -8.02 -8.92 2.55
CA THR A 263 -6.69 -9.56 2.48
C THR A 263 -5.83 -9.03 3.61
N ASN A 264 -4.80 -9.77 3.98
CA ASN A 264 -3.74 -9.27 4.84
C ASN A 264 -2.38 -9.88 4.48
N TYR A 265 -1.33 -9.21 4.94
CA TYR A 265 0.04 -9.68 4.79
C TYR A 265 0.26 -10.92 5.66
N GLN A 266 1.02 -11.90 5.16
CA GLN A 266 1.28 -13.20 5.79
C GLN A 266 0.00 -13.97 6.20
N GLY A 267 -1.07 -13.82 5.44
CA GLY A 267 -2.36 -14.40 5.79
C GLY A 267 -3.14 -14.95 4.61
N ASN A 268 -4.40 -14.57 4.56
CA ASN A 268 -5.38 -15.09 3.60
C ASN A 268 -6.12 -13.95 2.90
N ILE A 269 -6.69 -14.26 1.73
CA ILE A 269 -7.92 -13.60 1.32
C ILE A 269 -9.09 -14.29 2.00
N ASN A 270 -10.03 -13.51 2.51
CA ASN A 270 -11.26 -14.01 3.10
C ASN A 270 -12.47 -13.27 2.54
N ILE A 271 -13.54 -14.00 2.26
CA ILE A 271 -14.83 -13.46 1.84
C ILE A 271 -15.84 -13.77 2.94
N PHE A 272 -16.46 -12.72 3.49
CA PHE A 272 -17.49 -12.82 4.50
C PHE A 272 -18.86 -12.48 3.91
N ASP A 273 -19.87 -13.24 4.30
CA ASP A 273 -21.28 -12.92 4.06
C ASP A 273 -21.77 -12.03 5.20
N ILE A 274 -22.21 -10.82 4.88
CA ILE A 274 -22.65 -9.81 5.84
C ILE A 274 -23.92 -10.28 6.59
N ALA A 275 -24.88 -10.86 5.86
CA ALA A 275 -26.15 -11.30 6.45
C ALA A 275 -25.98 -12.53 7.34
N GLN A 276 -25.13 -13.47 6.92
CA GLN A 276 -24.86 -14.70 7.68
C GLN A 276 -23.79 -14.49 8.76
N LYS A 277 -23.06 -13.38 8.74
CA LYS A 277 -22.00 -13.02 9.68
C LYS A 277 -20.93 -14.12 9.81
N ARG A 278 -20.50 -14.68 8.69
CA ARG A 278 -19.50 -15.76 8.64
C ARG A 278 -18.65 -15.69 7.38
N SER A 279 -17.46 -16.29 7.45
CA SER A 279 -16.66 -16.56 6.26
C SER A 279 -17.37 -17.58 5.37
N VAL A 280 -17.42 -17.29 4.08
CA VAL A 280 -17.97 -18.19 3.06
C VAL A 280 -16.90 -18.78 2.16
N TRP A 281 -15.71 -18.16 2.13
CA TRP A 281 -14.54 -18.66 1.42
C TRP A 281 -13.27 -18.00 1.91
N GLN A 282 -12.18 -18.78 1.88
CA GLN A 282 -10.83 -18.27 2.14
C GLN A 282 -9.82 -19.02 1.28
N ALA A 283 -8.72 -18.37 0.94
CA ALA A 283 -7.55 -18.97 0.30
C ALA A 283 -6.27 -18.34 0.85
N GLU A 284 -5.19 -19.10 0.84
CA GLU A 284 -3.87 -18.58 1.23
C GLU A 284 -3.42 -17.51 0.24
N ALA A 285 -3.11 -16.32 0.77
CA ALA A 285 -2.65 -15.19 0.00
C ALA A 285 -1.99 -14.18 0.94
N SER A 286 -0.81 -13.71 0.57
CA SER A 286 -0.11 -12.62 1.30
C SER A 286 -0.18 -11.36 0.46
N SER A 287 -0.99 -10.38 0.86
CA SER A 287 -1.15 -9.14 0.10
C SER A 287 -1.27 -7.93 1.02
N PHE A 288 -0.60 -6.84 0.64
CA PHE A 288 -0.77 -5.52 1.25
C PHE A 288 -1.95 -4.74 0.66
N TYR A 289 -2.52 -5.21 -0.46
CA TYR A 289 -3.52 -4.48 -1.23
C TYR A 289 -4.87 -5.16 -1.19
N SER A 290 -5.91 -4.34 -1.27
CA SER A 290 -7.27 -4.84 -1.47
C SER A 290 -7.37 -5.65 -2.76
N PRO A 291 -8.18 -6.71 -2.80
CA PRO A 291 -8.45 -7.43 -4.03
C PRO A 291 -9.17 -6.55 -5.03
N LEU A 292 -8.91 -6.75 -6.32
CA LEU A 292 -9.65 -6.08 -7.38
C LEU A 292 -10.77 -6.99 -7.88
N LEU A 293 -12.01 -6.49 -7.86
CA LEU A 293 -13.16 -7.16 -8.50
C LEU A 293 -13.32 -6.64 -9.93
N ILE A 294 -13.18 -7.53 -10.93
CA ILE A 294 -13.27 -7.17 -12.35
C ILE A 294 -13.83 -8.33 -13.17
N LYS A 295 -14.87 -8.09 -13.98
CA LYS A 295 -15.43 -9.08 -14.92
C LYS A 295 -15.72 -10.46 -14.31
N GLY A 296 -16.21 -10.51 -13.08
CA GLY A 296 -16.49 -11.76 -12.39
C GLY A 296 -15.24 -12.49 -11.87
N LEU A 297 -14.15 -11.77 -11.72
CA LEU A 297 -12.89 -12.24 -11.15
C LEU A 297 -12.52 -11.44 -9.90
N ILE A 298 -11.84 -12.12 -9.00
CA ILE A 298 -11.13 -11.55 -7.85
C ILE A 298 -9.65 -11.61 -8.20
N VAL A 299 -8.99 -10.47 -8.34
CA VAL A 299 -7.58 -10.39 -8.70
C VAL A 299 -6.78 -9.91 -7.50
N LEU A 300 -5.71 -10.63 -7.18
CA LEU A 300 -4.79 -10.35 -6.07
C LEU A 300 -3.40 -10.06 -6.61
N VAL A 301 -2.76 -9.06 -6.05
CA VAL A 301 -1.32 -8.82 -6.15
C VAL A 301 -0.70 -9.26 -4.83
N GLU A 302 0.07 -10.35 -4.86
CA GLU A 302 0.73 -10.85 -3.66
C GLU A 302 2.01 -10.07 -3.33
N SER A 303 2.51 -10.20 -2.12
CA SER A 303 3.67 -9.47 -1.60
C SER A 303 4.95 -9.69 -2.42
N ALA A 304 5.11 -10.88 -3.01
CA ALA A 304 6.21 -11.19 -3.93
C ALA A 304 5.96 -10.70 -5.37
N SER A 305 4.85 -9.95 -5.61
CA SER A 305 4.47 -9.42 -6.93
C SER A 305 4.03 -10.46 -7.96
N ASN A 306 3.69 -11.65 -7.54
CA ASN A 306 2.90 -12.57 -8.36
C ASN A 306 1.41 -12.15 -8.30
N ILE A 307 0.68 -12.48 -9.35
CA ILE A 307 -0.73 -12.11 -9.48
C ILE A 307 -1.55 -13.39 -9.57
N LYS A 308 -2.60 -13.49 -8.75
CA LYS A 308 -3.57 -14.58 -8.80
C LYS A 308 -4.96 -14.08 -9.10
N SER A 309 -5.74 -14.88 -9.76
CA SER A 309 -7.14 -14.58 -10.06
C SER A 309 -8.04 -15.77 -9.74
N TYR A 310 -9.16 -15.47 -9.10
CA TYR A 310 -10.20 -16.46 -8.78
C TYR A 310 -11.53 -16.03 -9.40
N SER A 311 -12.35 -16.98 -9.79
CA SER A 311 -13.71 -16.72 -10.27
C SER A 311 -14.61 -16.31 -9.09
N THR A 312 -15.34 -15.20 -9.17
CA THR A 312 -16.32 -14.83 -8.15
C THR A 312 -17.47 -15.82 -8.05
N LYS A 313 -17.74 -16.58 -9.11
CA LYS A 313 -18.86 -17.53 -9.19
C LYS A 313 -18.50 -18.91 -8.63
N THR A 314 -17.31 -19.44 -8.97
CA THR A 314 -16.91 -20.79 -8.59
C THR A 314 -15.90 -20.81 -7.44
N LEU A 315 -15.28 -19.65 -7.14
CA LEU A 315 -14.22 -19.47 -6.15
C LEU A 315 -12.98 -20.36 -6.40
N GLN A 316 -12.84 -20.83 -7.66
CA GLN A 316 -11.68 -21.58 -8.12
C GLN A 316 -10.68 -20.60 -8.77
N GLU A 317 -9.38 -20.93 -8.69
CA GLU A 317 -8.34 -20.22 -9.39
C GLU A 317 -8.60 -20.26 -10.91
N SER A 318 -8.58 -19.07 -11.52
CA SER A 318 -8.77 -18.92 -12.97
C SER A 318 -7.44 -18.87 -13.70
N TRP A 319 -6.49 -18.14 -13.16
CA TRP A 319 -5.11 -18.05 -13.64
C TRP A 319 -4.19 -17.49 -12.56
N ALA A 320 -2.91 -17.77 -12.69
CA ALA A 320 -1.82 -17.15 -11.94
C ALA A 320 -0.72 -16.68 -12.89
N SER A 321 -0.01 -15.64 -12.52
CA SER A 321 1.12 -15.09 -13.26
C SER A 321 2.25 -14.70 -12.32
N ASP A 322 3.46 -15.11 -12.67
CA ASP A 322 4.70 -14.77 -11.99
C ASP A 322 5.61 -13.85 -12.84
N GLU A 323 5.07 -13.29 -13.94
CA GLU A 323 5.83 -12.41 -14.87
C GLU A 323 6.42 -11.18 -14.21
N PHE A 324 5.84 -10.77 -13.07
CA PHE A 324 6.25 -9.57 -12.33
C PHE A 324 6.91 -9.91 -10.98
N LEU A 325 7.36 -11.13 -10.77
CA LEU A 325 7.95 -11.56 -9.50
C LEU A 325 9.05 -10.59 -9.03
N ASN A 326 8.99 -10.19 -7.76
CA ASN A 326 9.89 -9.26 -7.08
C ASN A 326 9.95 -7.83 -7.69
N ARG A 327 8.93 -7.43 -8.46
CA ARG A 327 8.89 -6.08 -9.07
C ARG A 327 8.18 -5.04 -8.21
N GLN A 328 7.86 -5.34 -6.95
CA GLN A 328 7.21 -4.43 -6.00
C GLN A 328 6.00 -3.73 -6.63
N LEU A 329 5.06 -4.53 -7.09
CA LEU A 329 3.86 -4.03 -7.76
C LEU A 329 3.03 -3.16 -6.82
N SER A 330 2.37 -2.15 -7.39
CA SER A 330 1.36 -1.34 -6.71
C SER A 330 0.02 -2.08 -6.57
N ASN A 331 -0.95 -1.44 -5.91
CA ASN A 331 -2.33 -1.92 -5.91
C ASN A 331 -2.88 -2.07 -7.34
N PRO A 332 -3.68 -3.12 -7.61
CA PRO A 332 -4.36 -3.28 -8.90
C PRO A 332 -5.61 -2.41 -8.96
N ILE A 333 -5.91 -1.86 -10.13
CA ILE A 333 -7.18 -1.17 -10.42
C ILE A 333 -7.78 -1.66 -11.74
N ALA A 334 -9.07 -1.41 -11.93
CA ALA A 334 -9.75 -1.59 -13.22
C ALA A 334 -9.79 -0.27 -14.00
N SER A 335 -9.41 -0.30 -15.28
CA SER A 335 -9.61 0.79 -16.22
C SER A 335 -9.81 0.23 -17.62
N ASP A 336 -10.81 0.74 -18.35
CA ASP A 336 -11.17 0.28 -19.70
C ASP A 336 -11.23 -1.24 -19.83
N GLY A 337 -11.82 -1.91 -18.83
CA GLY A 337 -11.99 -3.36 -18.78
C GLY A 337 -10.69 -4.17 -18.69
N SER A 338 -9.58 -3.53 -18.32
CA SER A 338 -8.26 -4.13 -18.10
C SER A 338 -7.81 -3.91 -16.66
N ILE A 339 -6.85 -4.73 -16.20
CA ILE A 339 -6.17 -4.54 -14.93
C ILE A 339 -4.98 -3.61 -15.17
N ILE A 340 -4.82 -2.59 -14.32
CA ILE A 340 -3.71 -1.65 -14.36
C ILE A 340 -2.91 -1.79 -13.07
N ILE A 341 -1.59 -1.90 -13.19
CA ILE A 341 -0.66 -2.07 -12.06
C ILE A 341 0.62 -1.28 -12.37
N GLY A 342 1.23 -0.69 -11.37
CA GLY A 342 2.55 -0.04 -11.46
C GLY A 342 3.65 -0.90 -10.87
N ASP A 343 4.92 -0.60 -11.19
CA ASP A 343 6.07 -1.29 -10.62
C ASP A 343 7.14 -0.33 -10.07
N PHE A 344 8.18 -0.89 -9.46
CA PHE A 344 9.27 -0.14 -8.81
C PHE A 344 10.15 0.65 -9.80
N GLU A 345 10.17 0.29 -11.08
CA GLU A 345 10.93 1.01 -12.11
C GLU A 345 10.13 2.16 -12.74
N GLY A 346 8.88 2.38 -12.29
CA GLY A 346 7.99 3.43 -12.78
C GLY A 346 7.23 3.09 -14.05
N TYR A 347 7.10 1.81 -14.35
CA TYR A 347 6.23 1.34 -15.43
C TYR A 347 4.79 1.20 -14.94
N ILE A 348 3.85 1.48 -15.84
CA ILE A 348 2.46 1.07 -15.75
C ILE A 348 2.23 -0.06 -16.74
N HIS A 349 1.67 -1.15 -16.26
CA HIS A 349 1.32 -2.33 -17.03
C HIS A 349 -0.19 -2.43 -17.18
N ILE A 350 -0.63 -2.76 -18.41
CA ILE A 350 -2.02 -3.12 -18.74
C ILE A 350 -2.07 -4.63 -18.89
N ILE A 351 -2.92 -5.28 -18.13
CA ILE A 351 -3.03 -6.74 -18.08
C ILE A 351 -4.44 -7.16 -18.51
N ASP A 352 -4.52 -8.16 -19.36
CA ASP A 352 -5.79 -8.79 -19.76
C ASP A 352 -6.36 -9.58 -18.56
N PRO A 353 -7.54 -9.21 -18.04
CA PRO A 353 -8.13 -9.90 -16.89
C PRO A 353 -8.48 -11.37 -17.17
N LEU A 354 -8.65 -11.78 -18.42
CA LEU A 354 -9.07 -13.14 -18.76
C LEU A 354 -7.95 -14.18 -18.64
N ASN A 355 -6.69 -13.76 -18.79
CA ASN A 355 -5.55 -14.68 -18.84
C ASN A 355 -4.30 -14.21 -18.11
N GLY A 356 -4.33 -13.01 -17.47
CA GLY A 356 -3.22 -12.44 -16.72
C GLY A 356 -2.04 -11.95 -17.55
N LYS A 357 -2.14 -11.92 -18.89
CA LYS A 357 -1.05 -11.52 -19.77
C LYS A 357 -0.94 -10.00 -19.94
N PRO A 358 0.27 -9.42 -19.95
CA PRO A 358 0.46 -8.01 -20.24
C PRO A 358 0.14 -7.71 -21.72
N ILE A 359 -0.73 -6.74 -21.95
CA ILE A 359 -1.19 -6.28 -23.26
C ILE A 359 -0.80 -4.83 -23.58
N GLY A 360 -0.19 -4.15 -22.62
CA GLY A 360 0.34 -2.81 -22.80
C GLY A 360 1.28 -2.42 -21.65
N ARG A 361 2.22 -1.53 -21.94
CA ARG A 361 3.19 -1.04 -20.97
C ARG A 361 3.70 0.33 -21.35
N LYS A 362 3.88 1.21 -20.34
CA LYS A 362 4.51 2.51 -20.51
C LYS A 362 5.28 2.91 -19.26
N LYS A 363 6.51 3.38 -19.43
CA LYS A 363 7.27 4.02 -18.35
C LYS A 363 6.80 5.46 -18.21
N ILE A 364 6.34 5.84 -17.02
CA ILE A 364 5.81 7.18 -16.73
C ILE A 364 6.67 7.93 -15.71
N SER A 365 7.39 7.22 -14.86
CA SER A 365 8.27 7.79 -13.83
C SER A 365 9.64 7.11 -13.82
N LYS A 366 10.61 7.74 -13.17
CA LYS A 366 11.90 7.14 -12.80
C LYS A 366 11.89 6.60 -11.37
N LYS A 367 10.76 6.72 -10.68
CA LYS A 367 10.56 6.33 -9.28
C LYS A 367 9.52 5.23 -9.19
N PRO A 368 9.56 4.42 -8.13
CA PRO A 368 8.53 3.41 -7.86
C PRO A 368 7.12 3.99 -7.89
N ILE A 369 6.19 3.25 -8.49
CA ILE A 369 4.77 3.58 -8.42
C ILE A 369 4.25 3.07 -7.08
N LYS A 370 3.65 3.96 -6.31
CA LYS A 370 3.12 3.63 -4.97
C LYS A 370 1.63 3.34 -4.98
N MET A 371 0.85 4.19 -5.64
CA MET A 371 -0.60 4.06 -5.63
C MET A 371 -1.20 4.38 -7.00
N ILE A 372 -2.25 3.67 -7.34
CA ILE A 372 -3.07 3.94 -8.51
C ILE A 372 -4.54 3.97 -8.07
N ILE A 373 -5.31 4.92 -8.60
CA ILE A 373 -6.74 5.01 -8.37
C ILE A 373 -7.46 5.30 -9.68
N SER A 374 -8.58 4.61 -9.91
CA SER A 374 -9.43 4.80 -11.09
C SER A 374 -10.55 5.79 -10.81
N ARG A 375 -10.83 6.68 -11.76
CA ARG A 375 -11.99 7.58 -11.70
C ARG A 375 -12.49 7.85 -13.10
N SER A 376 -13.71 7.39 -13.40
CA SER A 376 -14.32 7.51 -14.72
C SER A 376 -13.46 6.86 -15.81
N LYS A 377 -13.07 7.62 -16.85
CA LYS A 377 -12.22 7.15 -17.96
C LYS A 377 -10.73 7.29 -17.68
N ASN A 378 -10.36 8.00 -16.60
CA ASN A 378 -8.97 8.25 -16.25
C ASN A 378 -8.55 7.40 -15.05
N PHE A 379 -7.26 7.19 -14.91
CA PHE A 379 -6.67 6.71 -13.68
C PHE A 379 -5.51 7.62 -13.27
N TYR A 380 -5.28 7.69 -11.98
CA TYR A 380 -4.33 8.60 -11.38
C TYR A 380 -3.27 7.79 -10.66
N VAL A 381 -2.02 8.17 -10.87
CA VAL A 381 -0.85 7.43 -10.39
C VAL A 381 -0.02 8.35 -9.52
N VAL A 382 0.37 7.86 -8.34
CA VAL A 382 1.29 8.54 -7.44
C VAL A 382 2.58 7.73 -7.38
N ASP A 383 3.72 8.37 -7.66
CA ASP A 383 5.03 7.77 -7.48
C ASP A 383 5.62 8.07 -6.09
N GLU A 384 6.74 7.43 -5.77
CA GLU A 384 7.43 7.57 -4.48
C GLU A 384 7.89 9.01 -4.15
N SER A 385 8.02 9.87 -5.16
CA SER A 385 8.38 11.30 -4.98
C SER A 385 7.15 12.22 -4.98
N PHE A 386 5.93 11.67 -4.77
CA PHE A 386 4.68 12.42 -4.78
C PHE A 386 4.39 13.13 -6.12
N ASN A 387 4.92 12.64 -7.23
CA ASN A 387 4.43 13.08 -8.53
C ASN A 387 3.09 12.40 -8.82
N LEU A 388 2.11 13.21 -9.20
CA LEU A 388 0.76 12.76 -9.55
C LEU A 388 0.59 12.86 -11.06
N PHE A 389 0.21 11.76 -11.68
CA PHE A 389 -0.04 11.64 -13.12
C PHE A 389 -1.51 11.33 -13.37
N SER A 390 -2.14 12.01 -14.34
CA SER A 390 -3.42 11.63 -14.90
C SER A 390 -3.19 10.90 -16.21
N LEU A 391 -3.69 9.69 -16.29
CA LEU A 391 -3.50 8.79 -17.41
C LEU A 391 -4.83 8.26 -17.94
N SER A 392 -4.86 7.82 -19.18
CA SER A 392 -5.98 7.12 -19.83
C SER A 392 -5.46 6.03 -20.77
N ILE A 393 -6.34 5.10 -21.18
CA ILE A 393 -6.07 4.07 -22.18
C ILE A 393 -6.72 4.47 -23.49
#